data_dc1394639d11d07c39ab498e105ef956
#
_entry.id   dc1394639d11d07c39ab498e105ef956
#
_cell.length_a   1.000
_cell.length_b   1.000
_cell.length_c   1.000
_cell.angle_alpha   90.00
_cell.angle_beta   90.00
_cell.angle_gamma   90.00
#
_symmetry.space_group_name_H-M   'P 1'
#
loop_
_entity.id
_entity.type
_entity.pdbx_description
1 polymer ?
#
loop_
_entity_poly.entity_id
_entity_poly.type
_entity_poly.pdbx_seq_one_letter_code
_entity_poly.pdbx_strand_id
1 'polypeptide(L)'
;MAFYRRRPRPDAEKCADPAKARASALETLAGQEVSANMLYERLCRRYTEQAAAAAVAEMVQLDYVNDARYAEARAHSLLAARKSRRAAAQSLRQKGLAPAEVAGALKAVYAPEDGDDPELEAA
;
A
#
# COMPACT_ATOMS: atom_id res chain seq x y z
N MET A 1 21.80 20.71 3.29
CA MET A 1 21.21 20.63 3.11
C MET A 1 20.42 20.13 3.20
N ALA A 2 20.21 20.08 3.34
CA ALA A 2 19.39 19.73 3.70
C ALA A 2 18.53 18.87 3.15
N PHE A 3 17.66 18.51 3.64
CA PHE A 3 16.80 17.74 3.15
C PHE A 3 15.81 18.46 2.50
N TYR A 4 15.81 18.57 1.23
CA TYR A 4 14.83 19.24 0.52
C TYR A 4 13.81 18.27 0.09
N ARG A 5 12.60 18.45 0.57
CA ARG A 5 11.56 17.60 0.17
C ARG A 5 10.90 18.22 -1.00
N ARG A 6 10.82 17.52 -2.09
CA ARG A 6 10.22 18.03 -3.28
C ARG A 6 8.74 18.25 -3.06
N ARG A 7 8.24 19.39 -3.39
CA ARG A 7 6.83 19.65 -3.26
C ARG A 7 6.05 19.04 -4.39
N PRO A 8 4.83 18.58 -4.13
CA PRO A 8 3.99 18.10 -5.22
C PRO A 8 3.72 19.24 -6.20
N ARG A 9 3.61 18.93 -7.45
CA ARG A 9 3.30 19.94 -8.44
C ARG A 9 1.86 20.39 -8.29
N PRO A 10 1.58 21.65 -8.59
CA PRO A 10 0.18 22.09 -8.64
C PRO A 10 -0.54 21.29 -9.72
N ASP A 11 -1.86 21.11 -9.53
CA ASP A 11 -2.62 20.32 -10.49
C ASP A 11 -2.46 20.81 -11.90
N ALA A 12 -2.36 22.10 -12.10
CA ALA A 12 -2.23 22.62 -13.46
C ALA A 12 -0.95 22.17 -14.15
N GLU A 13 0.06 21.76 -13.34
CA GLU A 13 1.32 21.33 -13.92
C GLU A 13 1.46 19.81 -13.94
N LYS A 14 0.47 19.10 -13.44
CA LYS A 14 0.56 17.65 -13.41
C LYS A 14 0.13 17.07 -14.74
N CYS A 15 0.72 15.96 -15.06
CA CYS A 15 0.43 15.29 -16.31
C CYS A 15 -0.90 14.56 -16.20
N ALA A 16 -1.74 14.74 -17.20
CA ALA A 16 -3.05 14.11 -17.21
C ALA A 16 -3.11 12.89 -18.12
N ASP A 17 -1.97 12.48 -18.67
CA ASP A 17 -1.95 11.39 -19.62
C ASP A 17 -1.95 10.04 -18.88
N PRO A 18 -3.03 9.26 -18.97
CA PRO A 18 -3.09 7.98 -18.27
C PRO A 18 -2.03 7.00 -18.74
N ALA A 19 -1.62 7.07 -20.00
CA ALA A 19 -0.61 6.15 -20.50
C ALA A 19 0.74 6.39 -19.84
N LYS A 20 1.07 7.65 -19.59
CA LYS A 20 2.32 7.97 -18.91
C LYS A 20 2.24 7.58 -17.43
N ALA A 21 1.08 7.77 -16.81
CA ALA A 21 0.88 7.36 -15.42
C ALA A 21 1.01 5.84 -15.31
N ARG A 22 0.47 5.12 -16.28
CA ARG A 22 0.55 3.68 -16.31
C ARG A 22 2.00 3.22 -16.41
N ALA A 23 2.78 3.85 -17.28
CA ALA A 23 4.19 3.50 -17.43
C ALA A 23 4.95 3.74 -16.13
N SER A 24 4.67 4.84 -15.44
CA SER A 24 5.30 5.13 -14.17
C SER A 24 4.91 4.11 -13.11
N ALA A 25 3.64 3.66 -13.14
CA ALA A 25 3.18 2.65 -12.20
C ALA A 25 3.92 1.34 -12.42
N LEU A 26 4.07 0.94 -13.67
CA LEU A 26 4.78 -0.29 -14.00
C LEU A 26 6.24 -0.22 -13.56
N GLU A 27 6.84 0.94 -13.74
CA GLU A 27 8.22 1.13 -13.33
C GLU A 27 8.36 1.00 -11.83
N THR A 28 7.44 1.57 -11.07
CA THR A 28 7.46 1.47 -9.63
C THR A 28 7.30 0.02 -9.20
N LEU A 29 6.36 -0.69 -9.82
CA LEU A 29 6.07 -2.06 -9.45
C LEU A 29 7.18 -3.03 -9.83
N ALA A 30 7.97 -2.68 -10.82
CA ALA A 30 9.10 -3.50 -11.20
C ALA A 30 10.16 -3.49 -10.11
N GLY A 31 10.22 -2.44 -9.31
CA GLY A 31 11.22 -2.31 -8.27
C GLY A 31 10.78 -2.77 -6.90
N GLN A 32 9.50 -2.74 -6.62
CA GLN A 32 9.03 -3.12 -5.29
C GLN A 32 7.52 -3.33 -5.27
N GLU A 33 7.08 -4.08 -4.29
CA GLU A 33 5.66 -4.24 -4.08
C GLU A 33 5.14 -3.06 -3.30
N VAL A 34 4.00 -2.56 -3.66
CA VAL A 34 3.37 -1.46 -2.93
C VAL A 34 1.88 -1.71 -2.88
N SER A 35 1.20 -1.11 -1.91
CA SER A 35 -0.24 -1.20 -1.85
C SER A 35 -0.84 -0.24 -2.87
N ALA A 36 -2.11 -0.43 -3.19
CA ALA A 36 -2.79 0.44 -4.13
C ALA A 36 -2.75 1.89 -3.65
N ASN A 37 -2.96 2.11 -2.37
CA ASN A 37 -2.96 3.46 -1.83
C ASN A 37 -1.58 4.10 -1.93
N MET A 38 -0.54 3.34 -1.67
CA MET A 38 0.82 3.86 -1.77
C MET A 38 1.15 4.24 -3.21
N LEU A 39 0.74 3.41 -4.15
CA LEU A 39 0.99 3.69 -5.55
C LEU A 39 0.23 4.94 -6.00
N TYR A 40 -1.03 5.03 -5.57
CA TYR A 40 -1.85 6.19 -5.90
C TYR A 40 -1.20 7.49 -5.38
N GLU A 41 -0.80 7.50 -4.13
CA GLU A 41 -0.20 8.68 -3.55
C GLU A 41 1.10 9.06 -4.26
N ARG A 42 1.87 8.05 -4.63
CA ARG A 42 3.12 8.30 -5.33
C ARG A 42 2.87 8.91 -6.71
N LEU A 43 1.87 8.38 -7.42
CA LEU A 43 1.56 8.89 -8.74
C LEU A 43 0.97 10.29 -8.68
N CYS A 44 0.22 10.60 -7.62
CA CYS A 44 -0.38 11.92 -7.51
C CYS A 44 0.62 13.05 -7.37
N ARG A 45 1.87 12.74 -7.15
CA ARG A 45 2.89 13.77 -7.08
C ARG A 45 3.17 14.37 -8.46
N ARG A 46 2.99 13.59 -9.50
CA ARG A 46 3.31 14.03 -10.86
C ARG A 46 2.16 13.96 -11.83
N TYR A 47 1.12 13.23 -11.50
CA TYR A 47 -0.01 13.04 -12.36
C TYR A 47 -1.27 13.55 -11.70
N THR A 48 -2.28 13.87 -12.51
CA THR A 48 -3.55 14.30 -11.94
C THR A 48 -4.19 13.14 -11.22
N GLU A 49 -5.13 13.41 -10.33
CA GLU A 49 -5.80 12.36 -9.58
C GLU A 49 -6.49 11.40 -10.51
N GLN A 50 -7.08 11.90 -11.58
CA GLN A 50 -7.78 11.05 -12.52
C GLN A 50 -6.83 10.11 -13.23
N ALA A 51 -5.69 10.62 -13.69
CA ALA A 51 -4.71 9.78 -14.37
C ALA A 51 -4.12 8.76 -13.41
N ALA A 52 -3.84 9.18 -12.17
CA ALA A 52 -3.29 8.29 -11.17
C ALA A 52 -4.29 7.19 -10.82
N ALA A 53 -5.55 7.55 -10.62
CA ALA A 53 -6.58 6.57 -10.27
C ALA A 53 -6.78 5.55 -11.38
N ALA A 54 -6.77 6.02 -12.62
CA ALA A 54 -6.93 5.12 -13.76
C ALA A 54 -5.76 4.13 -13.84
N ALA A 55 -4.55 4.61 -13.62
CA ALA A 55 -3.38 3.75 -13.66
C ALA A 55 -3.41 2.71 -12.55
N VAL A 56 -3.77 3.13 -11.34
CA VAL A 56 -3.85 2.20 -10.21
C VAL A 56 -4.92 1.15 -10.46
N ALA A 57 -6.09 1.57 -10.96
CA ALA A 57 -7.18 0.64 -11.22
C ALA A 57 -6.75 -0.43 -12.22
N GLU A 58 -5.99 -0.03 -13.22
CA GLU A 58 -5.51 -0.98 -14.22
C GLU A 58 -4.51 -1.95 -13.61
N MET A 59 -3.64 -1.46 -12.76
CA MET A 59 -2.65 -2.33 -12.10
C MET A 59 -3.34 -3.33 -11.17
N VAL A 60 -4.41 -2.91 -10.52
CA VAL A 60 -5.19 -3.81 -9.68
C VAL A 60 -5.87 -4.88 -10.56
N GLN A 61 -6.44 -4.44 -11.67
CA GLN A 61 -7.13 -5.35 -12.55
C GLN A 61 -6.20 -6.39 -13.15
N LEU A 62 -4.97 -6.02 -13.42
CA LEU A 62 -3.97 -6.93 -13.95
C LEU A 62 -3.25 -7.72 -12.85
N ASP A 63 -3.64 -7.52 -11.61
CA ASP A 63 -3.06 -8.21 -10.45
C ASP A 63 -1.59 -7.87 -10.23
N TYR A 64 -1.14 -6.75 -10.77
CA TYR A 64 0.20 -6.28 -10.48
C TYR A 64 0.21 -5.59 -9.12
N VAL A 65 -0.93 -5.08 -8.66
CA VAL A 65 -1.08 -4.56 -7.32
C VAL A 65 -2.15 -5.40 -6.65
N ASN A 66 -1.82 -5.97 -5.50
CA ASN A 66 -2.75 -6.82 -4.79
C ASN A 66 -2.55 -6.54 -3.30
N ASP A 67 -3.49 -5.83 -2.71
CA ASP A 67 -3.36 -5.41 -1.31
C ASP A 67 -3.34 -6.58 -0.35
N ALA A 68 -4.07 -7.65 -0.66
CA ALA A 68 -4.05 -8.81 0.20
C ALA A 68 -2.67 -9.46 0.19
N ARG A 69 -2.07 -9.58 -0.98
CA ARG A 69 -0.72 -10.14 -1.11
C ARG A 69 0.31 -9.24 -0.42
N TYR A 70 0.17 -7.92 -0.61
CA TYR A 70 1.08 -6.98 0.01
C TYR A 70 0.98 -7.06 1.53
N ALA A 71 -0.25 -7.11 2.05
CA ALA A 71 -0.48 -7.16 3.48
C ALA A 71 0.13 -8.42 4.09
N GLU A 72 -0.04 -9.55 3.42
CA GLU A 72 0.49 -10.80 3.95
C GLU A 72 2.01 -10.81 3.94
N ALA A 73 2.62 -10.35 2.86
CA ALA A 73 4.07 -10.29 2.78
C ALA A 73 4.62 -9.35 3.84
N ARG A 74 3.95 -8.23 4.05
CA ARG A 74 4.40 -7.27 5.05
C ARG A 74 4.23 -7.84 6.46
N ALA A 75 3.15 -8.58 6.69
CA ALA A 75 2.93 -9.20 7.99
C ALA A 75 4.03 -10.23 8.30
N HIS A 76 4.47 -10.98 7.28
CA HIS A 76 5.58 -11.92 7.47
C HIS A 76 6.85 -11.18 7.90
N SER A 77 7.13 -10.04 7.28
CA SER A 77 8.29 -9.26 7.64
C SER A 77 8.20 -8.73 9.06
N LEU A 78 7.00 -8.30 9.45
CA LEU A 78 6.80 -7.78 10.79
C LEU A 78 6.94 -8.88 11.84
N LEU A 79 6.47 -10.07 11.53
CA LEU A 79 6.62 -11.18 12.44
C LEU A 79 8.09 -11.55 12.57
N ALA A 80 8.82 -11.57 11.46
CA ALA A 80 10.23 -11.87 11.50
C ALA A 80 11.00 -10.84 12.32
N ALA A 81 10.51 -9.60 12.33
CA ALA A 81 11.11 -8.55 13.14
C ALA A 81 10.60 -8.58 14.57
N ARG A 82 9.84 -9.62 14.92
CA ARG A 82 9.33 -9.82 16.27
C ARG A 82 8.39 -8.73 16.73
N LYS A 83 7.62 -8.17 15.81
CA LYS A 83 6.62 -7.20 16.17
C LYS A 83 5.38 -7.92 16.66
N SER A 84 4.72 -7.34 17.66
CA SER A 84 3.50 -7.94 18.17
C SER A 84 2.39 -7.84 17.13
N ARG A 85 1.37 -8.66 17.29
CA ARG A 85 0.23 -8.63 16.40
C ARG A 85 -0.41 -7.24 16.35
N ARG A 86 -0.48 -6.58 17.49
CA ARG A 86 -1.06 -5.25 17.58
C ARG A 86 -0.21 -4.23 16.84
N ALA A 87 1.11 -4.29 17.02
CA ALA A 87 2.01 -3.38 16.32
C ALA A 87 1.96 -3.63 14.83
N ALA A 88 1.84 -4.90 14.44
CA ALA A 88 1.73 -5.24 13.02
C ALA A 88 0.43 -4.68 12.43
N ALA A 89 -0.67 -4.78 13.18
CA ALA A 89 -1.94 -4.24 12.70
C ALA A 89 -1.83 -2.74 12.46
N GLN A 90 -1.20 -2.04 13.37
CA GLN A 90 -1.06 -0.61 13.23
C GLN A 90 -0.16 -0.26 12.04
N SER A 91 0.91 -0.99 11.87
CA SER A 91 1.82 -0.75 10.75
C SER A 91 1.09 -0.95 9.42
N LEU A 92 0.28 -2.00 9.33
CA LEU A 92 -0.44 -2.27 8.09
C LEU A 92 -1.48 -1.20 7.81
N ARG A 93 -2.16 -0.72 8.85
CA ARG A 93 -3.13 0.35 8.65
C ARG A 93 -2.46 1.62 8.15
N GLN A 94 -1.25 1.88 8.60
CA GLN A 94 -0.53 3.07 8.17
C GLN A 94 -0.15 3.01 6.69
N LYS A 95 -0.17 1.82 6.10
CA LYS A 95 0.12 1.67 4.67
C LYS A 95 -1.14 1.87 3.83
N GLY A 96 -2.25 2.22 4.45
CA GLY A 96 -3.48 2.49 3.71
C GLY A 96 -4.25 1.24 3.34
N LEU A 97 -3.99 0.14 4.03
CA LEU A 97 -4.70 -1.10 3.72
C LEU A 97 -6.06 -1.10 4.41
N ALA A 98 -7.03 -1.71 3.77
CA ALA A 98 -8.37 -1.77 4.32
C ALA A 98 -8.40 -2.72 5.52
N PRO A 99 -9.35 -2.52 6.44
CA PRO A 99 -9.42 -3.39 7.62
C PRO A 99 -9.50 -4.88 7.28
N ALA A 100 -10.17 -5.22 6.20
CA ALA A 100 -10.29 -6.62 5.81
C ALA A 100 -8.94 -7.21 5.42
N GLU A 101 -8.13 -6.44 4.70
CA GLU A 101 -6.80 -6.90 4.31
C GLU A 101 -5.89 -7.02 5.52
N VAL A 102 -6.00 -6.08 6.45
CA VAL A 102 -5.20 -6.13 7.67
C VAL A 102 -5.56 -7.38 8.48
N ALA A 103 -6.85 -7.60 8.70
CA ALA A 103 -7.31 -8.74 9.47
C ALA A 103 -6.93 -10.05 8.79
N GLY A 104 -7.09 -10.12 7.48
CA GLY A 104 -6.76 -11.33 6.75
C GLY A 104 -5.27 -11.67 6.81
N ALA A 105 -4.42 -10.66 6.71
CA ALA A 105 -2.99 -10.86 6.77
C ALA A 105 -2.56 -11.34 8.15
N LEU A 106 -3.12 -10.75 9.20
CA LEU A 106 -2.75 -11.14 10.54
C LEU A 106 -3.22 -12.56 10.84
N LYS A 107 -4.40 -12.90 10.35
CA LYS A 107 -4.91 -14.23 10.55
C LYS A 107 -4.06 -15.26 9.82
N ALA A 108 -3.58 -14.92 8.65
CA ALA A 108 -2.78 -15.85 7.86
C ALA A 108 -1.37 -16.02 8.41
N VAL A 109 -0.81 -14.96 8.96
CA VAL A 109 0.60 -14.98 9.35
C VAL A 109 0.84 -15.17 10.83
N TYR A 110 0.06 -14.50 11.68
CA TYR A 110 0.23 -14.62 13.12
C TYR A 110 -0.61 -15.78 13.65
N ALA A 111 0.02 -16.66 14.37
CA ALA A 111 -0.72 -17.78 14.92
C ALA A 111 -1.77 -17.28 15.89
N PRO A 112 -2.83 -17.98 15.93
CA PRO A 112 -3.88 -17.57 16.80
C PRO A 112 -3.49 -17.92 18.16
N GLU A 113 -2.60 -17.51 18.76
CA GLU A 113 -2.19 -17.74 19.92
C GLU A 113 -3.07 -17.77 20.86
N ASP A 114 -2.86 -18.29 21.73
CA ASP A 114 -3.52 -18.30 22.75
C ASP A 114 -4.41 -17.32 22.82
N GLY A 115 -5.28 -17.42 22.49
CA GLY A 115 -6.08 -16.56 22.79
C GLY A 115 -6.06 -15.55 21.98
N ASP A 116 -6.71 -15.40 21.13
CA ASP A 116 -6.71 -14.38 20.38
C ASP A 116 -6.63 -13.10 20.96
N ASP A 117 -6.17 -12.18 20.29
CA ASP A 117 -6.07 -10.83 20.71
C ASP A 117 -7.46 -10.25 20.70
N PRO A 118 -8.02 -9.96 21.82
CA PRO A 118 -9.38 -9.44 21.89
C PRO A 118 -9.59 -8.19 21.10
N GLU A 119 -8.55 -7.42 20.94
CA GLU A 119 -8.69 -6.20 20.18
C GLU A 119 -8.94 -6.44 18.73
N LEU A 120 -8.38 -7.49 18.20
CA LEU A 120 -8.63 -7.80 16.82
C LEU A 120 -10.01 -8.35 16.64
N GLU A 121 -10.50 -9.07 17.61
CA GLU A 121 -11.81 -9.59 17.50
C GLU A 121 -12.86 -8.53 17.67
N ALA A 122 -12.59 -7.56 18.47
CA ALA A 122 -13.53 -6.49 18.68
C ALA A 122 -13.57 -5.57 17.49
N ALA A 123 -12.56 -5.52 16.74
CA ALA A 123 -12.53 -4.66 15.57
C ALA A 123 -13.31 -5.29 14.43
#